data_c68090e3d358da4f1c34b9022aa880b0
#
_entry.id   c68090e3d358da4f1c34b9022aa880b0
#
_cell.length_a   1.000
_cell.length_b   1.000
_cell.length_c   1.000
_cell.angle_alpha   90.00
_cell.angle_beta   90.00
_cell.angle_gamma   90.00
#
_symmetry.space_group_name_H-M   'P 1'
#
loop_
_entity.id
_entity.type
_entity.pdbx_description
1 polymer ?
#
loop_
_entity_poly.entity_id
_entity_poly.type
_entity_poly.pdbx_seq_one_letter_code
_entity_poly.pdbx_strand_id
1 'polypeptide(L)'
;MIGARLYYVIFSWDNYSDDLSKILDVRNGGLAVHGGLILSFIVGYFLCKKYREGFLNTADLVAPVIALAQSIGRWGNFFNEEAHGGPTDLPWAQIIDGTGYHPTFLYESVWCLLLFIFLMYWSDHRRKFNGQIICLYGILYSAERFLVEGLRTDSLMIGPLRQAQVISLAIIAVCAAIYFILKKQNKSLR
;
A
#
# COMPACT_ATOMS: atom_id res chain seq x y z
N MET A 1 -12.90 -5.16 6.09
CA MET A 1 -13.62 -4.39 7.10
C MET A 1 -13.40 -4.95 8.53
N ILE A 2 -13.69 -6.24 8.82
CA ILE A 2 -13.57 -6.79 10.19
C ILE A 2 -12.19 -6.55 10.82
N GLY A 3 -11.10 -6.87 10.15
CA GLY A 3 -9.75 -6.64 10.68
C GLY A 3 -9.42 -5.17 10.91
N ALA A 4 -9.87 -4.29 10.02
CA ALA A 4 -9.67 -2.84 10.15
C ALA A 4 -10.39 -2.30 11.39
N ARG A 5 -11.60 -2.80 11.65
CA ARG A 5 -12.37 -2.40 12.83
C ARG A 5 -11.77 -2.96 14.12
N LEU A 6 -11.45 -4.25 14.15
CA LEU A 6 -10.83 -4.87 15.33
C LEU A 6 -9.54 -4.18 15.73
N TYR A 7 -8.67 -3.90 14.76
CA TYR A 7 -7.42 -3.18 15.02
C TYR A 7 -7.69 -1.80 15.62
N TYR A 8 -8.60 -1.02 15.02
CA TYR A 8 -8.95 0.30 15.52
C TYR A 8 -9.49 0.27 16.94
N VAL A 9 -10.44 -0.63 17.23
CA VAL A 9 -11.04 -0.81 18.56
C VAL A 9 -9.99 -1.17 19.61
N ILE A 10 -9.07 -2.10 19.30
CA ILE A 10 -7.99 -2.49 20.22
C ILE A 10 -7.09 -1.30 20.58
N PHE A 11 -6.71 -0.48 19.61
CA PHE A 11 -5.82 0.66 19.83
C PHE A 11 -6.51 1.95 20.30
N SER A 12 -7.84 1.96 20.30
CA SER A 12 -8.66 3.10 20.76
C SER A 12 -9.72 2.63 21.78
N TRP A 13 -9.34 1.67 22.66
CA TRP A 13 -10.27 1.00 23.56
C TRP A 13 -11.04 1.96 24.47
N ASP A 14 -10.42 3.05 24.89
CA ASP A 14 -11.03 4.06 25.76
C ASP A 14 -12.32 4.67 25.18
N ASN A 15 -12.45 4.70 23.86
CA ASN A 15 -13.64 5.21 23.17
C ASN A 15 -14.81 4.21 23.14
N TYR A 16 -14.57 2.93 23.51
CA TYR A 16 -15.51 1.82 23.39
C TYR A 16 -15.81 1.15 24.72
N SER A 17 -15.04 1.42 25.77
CA SER A 17 -15.21 0.81 27.10
C SER A 17 -16.59 1.06 27.71
N ASP A 18 -17.15 2.26 27.47
CA ASP A 18 -18.44 2.67 28.05
C ASP A 18 -19.65 2.16 27.25
N ASP A 19 -19.47 1.83 25.97
CA ASP A 19 -20.57 1.38 25.11
C ASP A 19 -20.05 0.46 23.99
N LEU A 20 -20.15 -0.84 24.23
CA LEU A 20 -19.68 -1.87 23.28
C LEU A 20 -20.51 -1.93 21.99
N SER A 21 -21.72 -1.35 21.95
CA SER A 21 -22.54 -1.33 20.74
C SER A 21 -21.88 -0.49 19.64
N LYS A 22 -21.08 0.51 19.99
CA LYS A 22 -20.31 1.34 19.06
C LYS A 22 -19.29 0.53 18.26
N ILE A 23 -18.86 -0.65 18.72
CA ILE A 23 -17.93 -1.52 17.98
C ILE A 23 -18.53 -1.96 16.64
N LEU A 24 -19.84 -2.13 16.55
CA LEU A 24 -20.54 -2.54 15.34
C LEU A 24 -20.86 -1.36 14.40
N ASP A 25 -20.79 -0.14 14.90
CA ASP A 25 -21.03 1.07 14.10
C ASP A 25 -19.79 1.44 13.29
N VAL A 26 -19.73 0.95 12.06
CA VAL A 26 -18.65 1.24 11.11
C VAL A 26 -18.94 2.45 10.21
N ARG A 27 -20.16 3.02 10.28
CA ARG A 27 -20.55 4.15 9.42
C ARG A 27 -19.94 5.46 9.87
N ASN A 28 -19.72 5.60 11.18
CA ASN A 28 -19.10 6.78 11.77
C ASN A 28 -17.55 6.73 11.78
N GLY A 29 -16.94 5.93 10.89
CA GLY A 29 -15.49 5.80 10.80
C GLY A 29 -14.91 4.77 11.77
N GLY A 30 -13.67 4.96 12.19
CA GLY A 30 -12.96 4.05 13.10
C GLY A 30 -12.53 2.74 12.43
N LEU A 31 -11.88 2.88 11.27
CA LEU A 31 -11.31 1.78 10.50
C LEU A 31 -9.81 2.00 10.28
N ALA A 32 -8.97 1.10 10.78
CA ALA A 32 -7.53 1.15 10.58
C ALA A 32 -7.11 0.26 9.40
N VAL A 33 -6.49 0.86 8.39
CA VAL A 33 -6.01 0.15 7.18
C VAL A 33 -5.07 -1.00 7.55
N HIS A 34 -4.20 -0.81 8.54
CA HIS A 34 -3.25 -1.83 9.00
C HIS A 34 -3.94 -3.12 9.44
N GLY A 35 -5.03 -3.01 10.20
CA GLY A 35 -5.79 -4.18 10.63
C GLY A 35 -6.45 -4.93 9.47
N GLY A 36 -6.90 -4.20 8.46
CA GLY A 36 -7.43 -4.78 7.22
C GLY A 36 -6.37 -5.58 6.47
N LEU A 37 -5.16 -5.01 6.31
CA LEU A 37 -4.03 -5.65 5.63
C LEU A 37 -3.56 -6.91 6.37
N ILE A 38 -3.37 -6.83 7.70
CA ILE A 38 -2.94 -7.96 8.53
C ILE A 38 -3.93 -9.12 8.41
N LEU A 39 -5.24 -8.85 8.60
CA LEU A 39 -6.24 -9.90 8.52
C LEU A 39 -6.35 -10.47 7.09
N SER A 40 -6.27 -9.64 6.06
CA SER A 40 -6.28 -10.10 4.66
C SER A 40 -5.11 -11.03 4.35
N PHE A 41 -3.93 -10.72 4.86
CA PHE A 41 -2.75 -11.56 4.71
C PHE A 41 -2.91 -12.91 5.41
N ILE A 42 -3.39 -12.91 6.66
CA ILE A 42 -3.63 -14.12 7.45
C ILE A 42 -4.67 -15.01 6.76
N VAL A 43 -5.82 -14.44 6.41
CA VAL A 43 -6.91 -15.17 5.74
C VAL A 43 -6.45 -15.69 4.38
N GLY A 44 -5.74 -14.86 3.59
CA GLY A 44 -5.19 -15.26 2.31
C GLY A 44 -4.24 -16.46 2.42
N TYR A 45 -3.35 -16.46 3.43
CA TYR A 45 -2.46 -17.60 3.69
C TYR A 45 -3.23 -18.88 4.01
N PHE A 46 -4.23 -18.81 4.90
CA PHE A 46 -5.03 -20.00 5.25
C PHE A 46 -5.90 -20.49 4.09
N LEU A 47 -6.44 -19.58 3.27
CA LEU A 47 -7.19 -19.97 2.08
C LEU A 47 -6.28 -20.65 1.06
N CYS A 48 -5.09 -20.13 0.78
CA CYS A 48 -4.12 -20.78 -0.09
C CYS A 48 -3.79 -22.20 0.40
N LYS A 49 -3.58 -22.38 1.71
CA LYS A 49 -3.34 -23.68 2.31
C LYS A 49 -4.55 -24.63 2.17
N LYS A 50 -5.77 -24.12 2.41
CA LYS A 50 -7.01 -24.90 2.30
C LYS A 50 -7.24 -25.38 0.86
N TYR A 51 -7.01 -24.51 -0.13
CA TYR A 51 -7.24 -24.84 -1.55
C TYR A 51 -6.00 -25.42 -2.23
N ARG A 52 -4.91 -25.69 -1.49
CA ARG A 52 -3.63 -26.22 -1.99
C ARG A 52 -2.98 -25.36 -3.07
N GLU A 53 -3.24 -24.04 -3.01
CA GLU A 53 -2.62 -23.08 -3.91
C GLU A 53 -1.31 -22.55 -3.34
N GLY A 54 -0.34 -22.25 -4.21
CA GLY A 54 0.92 -21.65 -3.79
C GLY A 54 0.72 -20.18 -3.37
N PHE A 55 1.03 -19.85 -2.12
CA PHE A 55 0.86 -18.50 -1.58
C PHE A 55 1.56 -17.43 -2.44
N LEU A 56 2.81 -17.66 -2.85
CA LEU A 56 3.56 -16.73 -3.70
C LEU A 56 2.94 -16.58 -5.10
N ASN A 57 2.35 -17.66 -5.64
CA ASN A 57 1.63 -17.60 -6.91
C ASN A 57 0.37 -16.72 -6.80
N THR A 58 -0.40 -16.92 -5.73
CA THR A 58 -1.60 -16.11 -5.45
C THR A 58 -1.23 -14.64 -5.19
N ALA A 59 -0.14 -14.38 -4.44
CA ALA A 59 0.36 -13.03 -4.20
C ALA A 59 0.74 -12.32 -5.50
N ASP A 60 1.36 -13.03 -6.45
CA ASP A 60 1.69 -12.48 -7.77
C ASP A 60 0.44 -12.09 -8.59
N LEU A 61 -0.65 -12.87 -8.49
CA LEU A 61 -1.91 -12.55 -9.16
C LEU A 61 -2.61 -11.32 -8.54
N VAL A 62 -2.48 -11.16 -7.22
CA VAL A 62 -3.15 -10.07 -6.48
C VAL A 62 -2.37 -8.76 -6.57
N ALA A 63 -1.04 -8.79 -6.72
CA ALA A 63 -0.19 -7.59 -6.70
C ALA A 63 -0.60 -6.51 -7.73
N PRO A 64 -0.88 -6.81 -9.02
CA PRO A 64 -1.37 -5.80 -9.96
C PRO A 64 -2.71 -5.21 -9.54
N VAL A 65 -3.63 -6.04 -9.03
CA VAL A 65 -4.96 -5.59 -8.58
C VAL A 65 -4.85 -4.63 -7.40
N ILE A 66 -3.90 -4.85 -6.48
CA ILE A 66 -3.61 -3.92 -5.38
C ILE A 66 -3.15 -2.58 -5.95
N ALA A 67 -2.24 -2.57 -6.92
CA ALA A 67 -1.76 -1.33 -7.54
C ALA A 67 -2.92 -0.54 -8.19
N LEU A 68 -3.83 -1.21 -8.90
CA LEU A 68 -5.01 -0.59 -9.47
C LEU A 68 -5.94 -0.02 -8.39
N ALA A 69 -6.21 -0.81 -7.34
CA ALA A 69 -7.04 -0.37 -6.23
C ALA A 69 -6.46 0.86 -5.51
N GLN A 70 -5.13 0.91 -5.36
CA GLN A 70 -4.43 2.09 -4.81
C GLN A 70 -4.57 3.30 -5.72
N SER A 71 -4.38 3.14 -7.05
CA SER A 71 -4.58 4.22 -8.01
C SER A 71 -5.95 4.88 -7.87
N ILE A 72 -7.01 4.07 -7.79
CA ILE A 72 -8.38 4.56 -7.60
C ILE A 72 -8.57 5.16 -6.20
N GLY A 73 -8.03 4.50 -5.17
CA GLY A 73 -8.19 4.92 -3.78
C GLY A 73 -7.57 6.28 -3.47
N ARG A 74 -6.51 6.70 -4.19
CA ARG A 74 -5.88 8.03 -4.03
C ARG A 74 -6.79 9.19 -4.36
N TRP A 75 -7.82 9.00 -5.17
CA TRP A 75 -8.82 10.02 -5.42
C TRP A 75 -9.65 10.34 -4.18
N GLY A 76 -9.76 9.43 -3.21
CA GLY A 76 -10.35 9.71 -1.91
C GLY A 76 -9.64 10.86 -1.19
N ASN A 77 -8.31 10.91 -1.24
CA ASN A 77 -7.53 11.99 -0.63
C ASN A 77 -7.82 13.35 -1.29
N PHE A 78 -8.09 13.36 -2.60
CA PHE A 78 -8.53 14.58 -3.30
C PHE A 78 -9.87 15.10 -2.78
N PHE A 79 -10.86 14.22 -2.65
CA PHE A 79 -12.20 14.61 -2.18
C PHE A 79 -12.21 14.98 -0.70
N ASN A 80 -11.29 14.43 0.10
CA ASN A 80 -11.15 14.75 1.52
C ASN A 80 -10.21 15.93 1.77
N GLU A 81 -9.58 16.50 0.73
CA GLU A 81 -8.58 17.58 0.84
C GLU A 81 -7.43 17.26 1.78
N GLU A 82 -7.03 15.99 1.87
CA GLU A 82 -6.02 15.48 2.78
C GLU A 82 -4.77 14.98 2.05
N ALA A 83 -3.66 14.81 2.81
CA ALA A 83 -2.43 14.18 2.31
C ALA A 83 -1.79 14.88 1.10
N HIS A 84 -2.04 16.18 0.92
CA HIS A 84 -1.39 17.00 -0.11
C HIS A 84 0.07 17.31 0.23
N GLY A 85 0.84 17.80 -0.75
CA GLY A 85 2.21 18.24 -0.56
C GLY A 85 2.31 19.70 -0.07
N GLY A 86 3.52 20.25 -0.12
CA GLY A 86 3.76 21.66 0.20
C GLY A 86 3.13 22.63 -0.81
N PRO A 87 3.11 23.96 -0.48
CA PRO A 87 2.62 24.97 -1.40
C PRO A 87 3.39 24.98 -2.72
N THR A 88 2.68 25.24 -3.84
CA THR A 88 3.27 25.28 -5.18
C THR A 88 2.48 26.17 -6.13
N ASP A 89 3.18 26.76 -7.10
CA ASP A 89 2.60 27.56 -8.19
C ASP A 89 2.47 26.77 -9.50
N LEU A 90 2.56 25.43 -9.45
CA LEU A 90 2.45 24.61 -10.63
C LEU A 90 1.05 24.71 -11.27
N PRO A 91 0.92 24.68 -12.62
CA PRO A 91 -0.38 24.83 -13.28
C PRO A 91 -1.39 23.71 -12.99
N TRP A 92 -0.94 22.60 -12.44
CA TRP A 92 -1.77 21.47 -12.00
C TRP A 92 -1.86 21.34 -10.47
N ALA A 93 -1.56 22.42 -9.73
CA ALA A 93 -1.69 22.42 -8.29
C ALA A 93 -3.14 22.14 -7.85
N GLN A 94 -3.30 21.42 -6.75
CA GLN A 94 -4.60 21.30 -6.06
C GLN A 94 -4.84 22.59 -5.29
N ILE A 95 -5.95 23.28 -5.59
CA ILE A 95 -6.31 24.50 -4.90
C ILE A 95 -7.16 24.16 -3.69
N ILE A 96 -6.67 24.54 -2.49
CA ILE A 96 -7.37 24.39 -1.22
C ILE A 96 -7.34 25.76 -0.52
N ASP A 97 -8.50 26.30 -0.17
CA ASP A 97 -8.65 27.63 0.44
C ASP A 97 -7.89 28.75 -0.31
N GLY A 98 -7.87 28.70 -1.63
CA GLY A 98 -7.20 29.68 -2.48
C GLY A 98 -5.68 29.52 -2.60
N THR A 99 -5.07 28.51 -1.96
CA THR A 99 -3.64 28.21 -2.04
C THR A 99 -3.41 26.95 -2.86
N GLY A 100 -2.40 26.98 -3.75
CA GLY A 100 -2.00 25.84 -4.56
C GLY A 100 -1.09 24.89 -3.77
N TYR A 101 -1.36 23.60 -3.80
CA TYR A 101 -0.55 22.55 -3.16
C TYR A 101 -0.14 21.48 -4.18
N HIS A 102 0.99 20.81 -3.93
CA HIS A 102 1.39 19.65 -4.72
C HIS A 102 0.33 18.55 -4.61
N PRO A 103 -0.31 18.11 -5.74
CA PRO A 103 -1.33 17.08 -5.74
C PRO A 103 -0.71 15.68 -5.65
N THR A 104 -0.23 15.32 -4.45
CA THR A 104 0.43 14.03 -4.21
C THR A 104 -0.46 12.86 -4.56
N PHE A 105 -1.80 12.99 -4.33
CA PHE A 105 -2.79 12.00 -4.74
C PHE A 105 -2.70 11.68 -6.23
N LEU A 106 -2.50 12.69 -7.08
CA LEU A 106 -2.40 12.54 -8.54
C LEU A 106 -1.10 11.82 -8.92
N TYR A 107 0.02 12.19 -8.30
CA TYR A 107 1.31 11.56 -8.55
C TYR A 107 1.27 10.07 -8.18
N GLU A 108 0.77 9.75 -6.99
CA GLU A 108 0.61 8.38 -6.51
C GLU A 108 -0.40 7.60 -7.36
N SER A 109 -1.52 8.21 -7.77
CA SER A 109 -2.54 7.57 -8.61
C SER A 109 -1.99 7.20 -9.99
N VAL A 110 -1.32 8.13 -10.66
CA VAL A 110 -0.71 7.90 -11.98
C VAL A 110 0.37 6.83 -11.89
N TRP A 111 1.25 6.91 -10.88
CA TRP A 111 2.28 5.89 -10.67
C TRP A 111 1.70 4.50 -10.45
N CYS A 112 0.71 4.37 -9.57
CA CYS A 112 0.05 3.09 -9.30
C CYS A 112 -0.66 2.53 -10.54
N LEU A 113 -1.25 3.39 -11.39
CA LEU A 113 -1.84 2.97 -12.67
C LEU A 113 -0.78 2.43 -13.64
N LEU A 114 0.33 3.15 -13.78
CA LEU A 114 1.45 2.70 -14.61
C LEU A 114 2.07 1.40 -14.07
N LEU A 115 2.19 1.29 -12.75
CA LEU A 115 2.66 0.09 -12.07
C LEU A 115 1.72 -1.09 -12.32
N PHE A 116 0.40 -0.90 -12.25
CA PHE A 116 -0.58 -1.92 -12.61
C PHE A 116 -0.34 -2.43 -14.04
N ILE A 117 -0.28 -1.53 -15.03
CA ILE A 117 -0.06 -1.89 -16.44
C ILE A 117 1.26 -2.64 -16.62
N PHE A 118 2.33 -2.13 -15.99
CA PHE A 118 3.65 -2.77 -16.02
C PHE A 118 3.61 -4.19 -15.43
N LEU A 119 3.01 -4.36 -14.24
CA LEU A 119 2.95 -5.65 -13.57
C LEU A 119 2.08 -6.67 -14.34
N MET A 120 0.97 -6.23 -14.96
CA MET A 120 0.16 -7.08 -15.83
C MET A 120 0.98 -7.57 -17.03
N TYR A 121 1.61 -6.64 -17.76
CA TYR A 121 2.47 -7.00 -18.89
C TYR A 121 3.60 -7.95 -18.48
N TRP A 122 4.26 -7.66 -17.33
CA TRP A 122 5.38 -8.49 -16.85
C TRP A 122 4.91 -9.86 -16.38
N SER A 123 3.75 -9.96 -15.76
CA SER A 123 3.13 -11.23 -15.35
C SER A 123 2.88 -12.14 -16.53
N ASP A 124 2.34 -11.60 -17.62
CA ASP A 124 1.97 -12.39 -18.79
C ASP A 124 3.18 -12.80 -19.65
N HIS A 125 4.18 -11.91 -19.81
CA HIS A 125 5.24 -12.09 -20.79
C HIS A 125 6.62 -12.39 -20.21
N ARG A 126 6.89 -12.01 -18.96
CA ARG A 126 8.25 -12.01 -18.39
C ARG A 126 8.38 -12.71 -17.04
N ARG A 127 7.30 -13.21 -16.48
CA ARG A 127 7.32 -13.94 -15.20
C ARG A 127 8.11 -15.23 -15.35
N LYS A 128 9.07 -15.45 -14.44
CA LYS A 128 9.99 -16.61 -14.46
C LYS A 128 9.86 -17.51 -13.24
N PHE A 129 9.35 -17.00 -12.12
CA PHE A 129 9.20 -17.72 -10.85
C PHE A 129 8.07 -17.13 -10.01
N ASN A 130 7.54 -17.92 -9.09
CA ASN A 130 6.50 -17.50 -8.16
C ASN A 130 7.08 -16.52 -7.13
N GLY A 131 6.35 -15.44 -6.84
CA GLY A 131 6.80 -14.35 -5.97
C GLY A 131 7.53 -13.22 -6.70
N GLN A 132 7.71 -13.32 -8.02
CA GLN A 132 8.41 -12.29 -8.79
C GLN A 132 7.62 -11.00 -8.85
N ILE A 133 6.32 -11.08 -9.13
CA ILE A 133 5.46 -9.90 -9.36
C ILE A 133 5.21 -9.15 -8.05
N ILE A 134 4.95 -9.86 -6.96
CA ILE A 134 4.76 -9.23 -5.65
C ILE A 134 6.03 -8.53 -5.15
N CYS A 135 7.22 -9.09 -5.41
CA CYS A 135 8.48 -8.43 -5.09
C CYS A 135 8.70 -7.17 -5.94
N LEU A 136 8.42 -7.21 -7.25
CA LEU A 136 8.49 -6.04 -8.11
C LEU A 136 7.52 -4.94 -7.67
N TYR A 137 6.28 -5.32 -7.32
CA TYR A 137 5.30 -4.40 -6.74
C TYR A 137 5.85 -3.74 -5.48
N GLY A 138 6.35 -4.52 -4.51
CA GLY A 138 6.90 -3.99 -3.26
C GLY A 138 8.06 -3.01 -3.47
N ILE A 139 8.97 -3.31 -4.41
CA ILE A 139 10.11 -2.44 -4.73
C ILE A 139 9.63 -1.14 -5.38
N LEU A 140 8.83 -1.23 -6.46
CA LEU A 140 8.46 -0.07 -7.26
C LEU A 140 7.45 0.85 -6.56
N TYR A 141 6.50 0.29 -5.80
CA TYR A 141 5.60 1.07 -4.99
C TYR A 141 6.33 1.80 -3.84
N SER A 142 7.25 1.10 -3.17
CA SER A 142 8.01 1.71 -2.07
C SER A 142 9.01 2.77 -2.57
N ALA A 143 9.55 2.62 -3.79
CA ALA A 143 10.41 3.62 -4.39
C ALA A 143 9.64 4.93 -4.66
N GLU A 144 8.45 4.84 -5.23
CA GLU A 144 7.56 5.97 -5.41
C GLU A 144 7.16 6.60 -4.08
N ARG A 145 6.73 5.77 -3.11
CA ARG A 145 6.33 6.24 -1.79
C ARG A 145 7.46 6.98 -1.07
N PHE A 146 8.70 6.55 -1.24
CA PHE A 146 9.88 7.26 -0.74
C PHE A 146 10.01 8.67 -1.31
N LEU A 147 9.77 8.82 -2.64
CA LEU A 147 9.88 10.11 -3.33
C LEU A 147 8.73 11.06 -2.98
N VAL A 148 7.49 10.57 -3.07
CA VAL A 148 6.30 11.40 -2.81
C VAL A 148 6.20 11.82 -1.35
N GLU A 149 6.63 10.95 -0.41
CA GLU A 149 6.72 11.32 0.99
C GLU A 149 7.61 12.54 1.21
N GLY A 150 8.64 12.74 0.39
CA GLY A 150 9.49 13.93 0.40
C GLY A 150 8.74 15.24 0.15
N LEU A 151 7.60 15.22 -0.54
CA LEU A 151 6.78 16.40 -0.84
C LEU A 151 5.72 16.69 0.24
N ARG A 152 5.35 15.70 1.06
CA ARG A 152 4.27 15.83 2.05
C ARG A 152 4.71 16.70 3.23
N THR A 153 3.78 17.40 3.82
CA THR A 153 4.02 18.30 4.96
C THR A 153 3.58 17.72 6.30
N ASP A 154 2.74 16.68 6.27
CA ASP A 154 2.08 16.06 7.43
C ASP A 154 2.77 14.78 7.93
N SER A 155 4.03 14.55 7.53
CA SER A 155 4.76 13.32 7.81
C SER A 155 5.39 13.30 9.20
N LEU A 156 5.31 12.16 9.88
CA LEU A 156 6.05 11.90 11.12
C LEU A 156 7.55 11.70 10.81
N MET A 157 8.41 12.32 11.61
CA MET A 157 9.87 12.26 11.44
C MET A 157 10.49 11.16 12.31
N ILE A 158 11.43 10.41 11.76
CA ILE A 158 12.32 9.50 12.50
C ILE A 158 13.75 9.91 12.18
N GLY A 159 14.35 10.73 13.06
CA GLY A 159 15.65 11.36 12.80
C GLY A 159 15.58 12.28 11.57
N PRO A 160 16.52 12.18 10.60
CA PRO A 160 16.54 13.01 9.41
C PRO A 160 15.56 12.57 8.31
N LEU A 161 14.97 11.38 8.43
CA LEU A 161 14.05 10.81 7.44
C LEU A 161 12.62 10.78 7.98
N ARG A 162 11.67 10.78 7.06
CA ARG A 162 10.25 10.58 7.37
C ARG A 162 9.98 9.11 7.63
N GLN A 163 9.06 8.81 8.54
CA GLN A 163 8.73 7.42 8.91
C GLN A 163 8.41 6.54 7.68
N ALA A 164 7.61 7.04 6.75
CA ALA A 164 7.28 6.29 5.55
C ALA A 164 8.49 6.06 4.63
N GLN A 165 9.49 6.95 4.62
CA GLN A 165 10.74 6.75 3.88
C GLN A 165 11.57 5.61 4.46
N VAL A 166 11.70 5.54 5.79
CA VAL A 166 12.41 4.44 6.46
C VAL A 166 11.74 3.09 6.18
N ILE A 167 10.41 3.05 6.30
CA ILE A 167 9.62 1.85 5.99
C ILE A 167 9.79 1.45 4.52
N SER A 168 9.77 2.42 3.59
CA SER A 168 9.94 2.17 2.16
C SER A 168 11.31 1.55 1.85
N LEU A 169 12.38 2.07 2.44
CA LEU A 169 13.71 1.50 2.28
C LEU A 169 13.81 0.07 2.82
N ALA A 170 13.20 -0.18 3.98
CA ALA A 170 13.15 -1.53 4.56
C ALA A 170 12.39 -2.52 3.64
N ILE A 171 11.23 -2.11 3.10
CA ILE A 171 10.45 -2.94 2.17
C ILE A 171 11.25 -3.21 0.88
N ILE A 172 11.91 -2.20 0.31
CA ILE A 172 12.75 -2.37 -0.88
C ILE A 172 13.85 -3.40 -0.61
N ALA A 173 14.57 -3.28 0.52
CA ALA A 173 15.65 -4.19 0.87
C ALA A 173 15.14 -5.63 1.04
N VAL A 174 14.04 -5.82 1.76
CA VAL A 174 13.44 -7.14 1.99
C VAL A 174 12.93 -7.75 0.68
N CYS A 175 12.17 -6.98 -0.12
CA CYS A 175 11.65 -7.47 -1.38
C CYS A 175 12.77 -7.79 -2.39
N ALA A 176 13.84 -7.00 -2.44
CA ALA A 176 14.99 -7.28 -3.27
C ALA A 176 15.71 -8.57 -2.81
N ALA A 177 15.94 -8.74 -1.52
CA ALA A 177 16.53 -9.96 -0.97
C ALA A 177 15.70 -11.20 -1.33
N ILE A 178 14.38 -11.16 -1.09
CA ILE A 178 13.44 -12.25 -1.43
C ILE A 178 13.49 -12.53 -2.94
N TYR A 179 13.46 -11.49 -3.77
CA TYR A 179 13.54 -11.63 -5.23
C TYR A 179 14.78 -12.40 -5.67
N PHE A 180 15.96 -12.04 -5.15
CA PHE A 180 17.21 -12.71 -5.50
C PHE A 180 17.29 -14.14 -4.97
N ILE A 181 16.78 -14.42 -3.77
CA ILE A 181 16.70 -15.76 -3.19
C ILE A 181 15.83 -16.68 -4.06
N LEU A 182 14.59 -16.25 -4.37
CA LEU A 182 13.66 -17.01 -5.20
C LEU A 182 14.18 -17.23 -6.61
N LYS A 183 14.82 -16.22 -7.20
CA LYS A 183 15.48 -16.32 -8.51
C LYS A 183 16.59 -17.36 -8.51
N LYS A 184 17.41 -17.43 -7.42
CA LYS A 184 18.48 -18.43 -7.28
C LYS A 184 17.91 -19.84 -7.15
N GLN A 185 16.87 -20.02 -6.32
CA GLN A 185 16.19 -21.32 -6.16
C GLN A 185 15.59 -21.82 -7.46
N ASN A 186 14.95 -20.95 -8.25
CA ASN A 186 14.37 -21.33 -9.54
C ASN A 186 15.43 -21.75 -10.59
N LYS A 187 16.66 -21.21 -10.49
CA LYS A 187 17.79 -21.66 -11.35
C LYS A 187 18.33 -23.02 -10.95
N SER A 188 18.25 -23.38 -9.67
CA SER A 188 18.72 -24.68 -9.15
C SER A 188 17.76 -25.84 -9.49
N LEU A 189 16.50 -25.53 -9.85
CA LEU A 189 15.47 -26.52 -10.21
C LEU A 189 15.33 -26.74 -11.72
N ARG A 190 16.07 -25.99 -12.55
CA ARG A 190 16.19 -26.14 -14.01
C ARG A 190 17.51 -26.83 -14.38
#